data_972f18936106df79ee13247ba0abac64
#
_entry.id   972f18936106df79ee13247ba0abac64
#
_cell.length_a   1.000
_cell.length_b   1.000
_cell.length_c   1.000
_cell.angle_alpha   90.00
_cell.angle_beta   90.00
_cell.angle_gamma   90.00
#
_symmetry.space_group_name_H-M   'P 1'
#
loop_
_entity.id
_entity.type
_entity.pdbx_description
1 polymer ?
#
loop_
_entity_poly.entity_id
_entity_poly.type
_entity_poly.pdbx_seq_one_letter_code
_entity_poly.pdbx_strand_id
1 'polypeptide(L)'
;MTKKRRKLNKDFEKKIYSSKKNVELVLAKIYDIDDEDIQKEYMGAFNGVVFLYEQLKEDYEKKGFNDNSDELLKNYKNAFNIFESEFEI
;
A
#
# COMPACT_ATOMS: atom_id res chain seq x y z
N MET A 1 32.92 -11.04 -10.12
CA MET A 1 31.94 -11.34 -9.10
C MET A 1 30.54 -10.98 -9.53
N THR A 2 29.61 -11.87 -9.36
CA THR A 2 28.26 -11.67 -9.85
C THR A 2 27.40 -11.04 -8.78
N LYS A 3 26.78 -9.92 -9.10
CA LYS A 3 25.78 -9.34 -8.22
C LYS A 3 24.53 -10.22 -8.24
N LYS A 4 23.98 -10.47 -7.07
CA LYS A 4 22.72 -11.16 -6.98
C LYS A 4 21.64 -10.30 -7.61
N ARG A 5 21.02 -10.80 -8.66
CA ARG A 5 19.97 -10.08 -9.36
C ARG A 5 18.64 -10.21 -8.60
N ARG A 6 17.92 -9.10 -8.52
CA ARG A 6 16.55 -9.14 -8.00
C ARG A 6 15.67 -9.82 -9.02
N LYS A 7 14.79 -10.67 -8.55
CA LYS A 7 13.81 -11.31 -9.41
C LYS A 7 12.69 -10.32 -9.71
N LEU A 8 12.52 -9.99 -10.98
CA LEU A 8 11.49 -9.05 -11.41
C LEU A 8 10.20 -9.81 -11.77
N ASN A 9 9.08 -9.20 -11.44
CA ASN A 9 7.76 -9.74 -11.75
C ASN A 9 6.86 -8.59 -12.17
N LYS A 10 6.60 -8.48 -13.46
CA LYS A 10 5.83 -7.35 -14.01
C LYS A 10 4.40 -7.31 -13.51
N ASP A 11 3.77 -8.44 -13.32
CA ASP A 11 2.40 -8.49 -12.78
C ASP A 11 2.37 -7.99 -11.36
N PHE A 12 3.37 -8.36 -10.56
CA PHE A 12 3.48 -7.90 -9.20
C PHE A 12 3.75 -6.39 -9.14
N GLU A 13 4.58 -5.88 -10.04
CA GLU A 13 4.85 -4.44 -10.14
C GLU A 13 3.58 -3.67 -10.46
N LYS A 14 2.73 -4.20 -11.32
CA LYS A 14 1.43 -3.58 -11.61
C LYS A 14 0.55 -3.53 -10.37
N LYS A 15 0.58 -4.56 -9.55
CA LYS A 15 -0.18 -4.59 -8.29
C LYS A 15 0.33 -3.55 -7.31
N ILE A 16 1.65 -3.38 -7.22
CA ILE A 16 2.25 -2.33 -6.38
C ILE A 16 1.83 -0.95 -6.89
N TYR A 17 1.88 -0.74 -8.20
CA TYR A 17 1.50 0.52 -8.79
C TYR A 17 0.02 0.84 -8.54
N SER A 18 -0.86 -0.14 -8.71
CA SER A 18 -2.28 0.01 -8.39
C SER A 18 -2.49 0.33 -6.92
N SER A 19 -1.72 -0.31 -6.04
CA SER A 19 -1.78 -0.03 -4.60
C SER A 19 -1.36 1.40 -4.30
N LYS A 20 -0.32 1.89 -4.96
CA LYS A 20 0.11 3.29 -4.82
C LYS A 20 -1.01 4.25 -5.19
N LYS A 21 -1.68 4.00 -6.32
CA LYS A 21 -2.79 4.82 -6.78
C LYS A 21 -3.95 4.81 -5.78
N ASN A 22 -4.25 3.66 -5.24
CA ASN A 22 -5.32 3.52 -4.25
C ASN A 22 -4.99 4.25 -2.96
N VAL A 23 -3.74 4.15 -2.49
CA VAL A 23 -3.30 4.89 -1.30
C VAL A 23 -3.43 6.40 -1.53
N GLU A 24 -2.99 6.88 -2.68
CA GLU A 24 -3.08 8.30 -3.02
C GLU A 24 -4.53 8.77 -3.08
N LEU A 25 -5.42 7.94 -3.64
CA LEU A 25 -6.82 8.27 -3.75
C LEU A 25 -7.48 8.40 -2.37
N VAL A 26 -7.21 7.47 -1.47
CA VAL A 26 -7.76 7.52 -0.11
C VAL A 26 -7.21 8.73 0.64
N LEU A 27 -5.91 9.00 0.51
CA LEU A 27 -5.32 10.19 1.14
C LEU A 27 -6.02 11.47 0.67
N ALA A 28 -6.28 11.58 -0.64
CA ALA A 28 -6.99 12.73 -1.18
C ALA A 28 -8.39 12.86 -0.59
N LYS A 29 -9.10 11.74 -0.44
CA LYS A 29 -10.44 11.73 0.15
C LYS A 29 -10.41 12.11 1.62
N ILE A 30 -9.39 11.66 2.37
CA ILE A 30 -9.24 12.01 3.78
C ILE A 30 -8.97 13.51 3.92
N TYR A 31 -8.08 14.06 3.08
CA TYR A 31 -7.79 15.50 3.11
C TYR A 31 -9.00 16.35 2.76
N ASP A 32 -9.98 15.78 2.07
CA ASP A 32 -11.21 16.46 1.66
C ASP A 32 -12.28 16.48 2.77
N ILE A 33 -12.04 15.81 3.88
CA ILE A 33 -12.96 15.80 5.02
C ILE A 33 -12.92 17.15 5.73
N ASP A 34 -14.08 17.81 5.85
CA ASP A 34 -14.18 19.15 6.44
C ASP A 34 -13.97 19.16 7.95
N ASP A 35 -14.43 18.10 8.64
CA ASP A 35 -14.31 18.00 10.08
C ASP A 35 -12.90 17.59 10.47
N GLU A 36 -12.18 18.47 11.16
CA GLU A 36 -10.79 18.23 11.55
C GLU A 36 -10.61 17.00 12.44
N ASP A 37 -11.51 16.78 13.37
CA ASP A 37 -11.40 15.66 14.30
C ASP A 37 -11.59 14.33 13.56
N ILE A 38 -12.56 14.28 12.68
CA ILE A 38 -12.81 13.10 11.85
C ILE A 38 -11.66 12.87 10.91
N GLN A 39 -11.13 13.93 10.29
CA GLN A 39 -9.98 13.85 9.41
C GLN A 39 -8.76 13.25 10.11
N LYS A 40 -8.47 13.72 11.33
CA LYS A 40 -7.35 13.21 12.12
C LYS A 40 -7.53 11.74 12.48
N GLU A 41 -8.76 11.36 12.79
CA GLU A 41 -9.08 9.97 13.12
C GLU A 41 -8.82 9.05 11.94
N TYR A 42 -9.31 9.42 10.77
CA TYR A 42 -9.06 8.65 9.54
C TYR A 42 -7.58 8.61 9.18
N MET A 43 -6.89 9.73 9.31
CA MET A 43 -5.47 9.81 9.01
C MET A 43 -4.66 8.90 9.93
N GLY A 44 -4.98 8.91 11.23
CA GLY A 44 -4.33 8.03 12.20
C GLY A 44 -4.54 6.56 11.86
N ALA A 45 -5.77 6.20 11.52
CA ALA A 45 -6.09 4.81 11.14
C ALA A 45 -5.42 4.41 9.83
N PHE A 46 -5.39 5.33 8.86
CA PHE A 46 -4.82 5.03 7.54
C PHE A 46 -3.29 4.95 7.55
N ASN A 47 -2.62 5.52 8.53
CA ASN A 47 -1.16 5.44 8.65
C ASN A 47 -0.67 3.99 8.67
N GLY A 48 -1.42 3.09 9.29
CA GLY A 48 -1.08 1.66 9.29
C GLY A 48 -1.09 1.05 7.90
N VAL A 49 -2.05 1.45 7.08
CA VAL A 49 -2.15 0.99 5.69
C VAL A 49 -0.98 1.52 4.87
N VAL A 50 -0.65 2.79 5.03
CA VAL A 50 0.50 3.41 4.36
C VAL A 50 1.78 2.68 4.72
N PHE A 51 1.95 2.36 6.00
CA PHE A 51 3.12 1.62 6.47
C PHE A 51 3.25 0.25 5.79
N LEU A 52 2.14 -0.48 5.70
CA LEU A 52 2.14 -1.79 5.04
C LEU A 52 2.45 -1.67 3.55
N TYR A 53 1.92 -0.64 2.90
CA TYR A 53 2.25 -0.36 1.51
C TYR A 53 3.74 -0.07 1.33
N GLU A 54 4.30 0.75 2.21
CA GLU A 54 5.72 1.10 2.17
C GLU A 54 6.60 -0.14 2.36
N GLN A 55 6.23 -1.04 3.28
CA GLN A 55 6.95 -2.29 3.48
C GLN A 55 6.95 -3.14 2.22
N LEU A 56 5.78 -3.27 1.60
CA LEU A 56 5.63 -4.03 0.37
C LEU A 56 6.52 -3.47 -0.75
N LYS A 57 6.47 -2.17 -0.93
CA LYS A 57 7.24 -1.47 -1.95
C LYS A 57 8.74 -1.60 -1.72
N GLU A 58 9.20 -1.33 -0.50
CA GLU A 58 10.61 -1.39 -0.15
C GLU A 58 11.17 -2.80 -0.27
N ASP A 59 10.43 -3.80 0.17
CA ASP A 59 10.85 -5.19 0.06
C ASP A 59 11.07 -5.56 -1.40
N TYR A 60 10.13 -5.18 -2.26
CA TYR A 60 10.26 -5.47 -3.69
C TYR A 60 11.44 -4.73 -4.31
N GLU A 61 11.64 -3.47 -3.95
CA GLU A 61 12.77 -2.69 -4.48
C GLU A 61 14.12 -3.26 -4.09
N LYS A 62 14.21 -3.81 -2.88
CA LYS A 62 15.48 -4.36 -2.37
C LYS A 62 15.74 -5.79 -2.81
N LYS A 63 14.70 -6.62 -2.76
CA LYS A 63 14.83 -8.07 -2.94
C LYS A 63 14.21 -8.59 -4.23
N GLY A 64 13.39 -7.79 -4.88
CA GLY A 64 12.58 -8.25 -5.99
C GLY A 64 11.45 -9.15 -5.50
N PHE A 65 10.86 -9.89 -6.42
CA PHE A 65 9.79 -10.83 -6.08
C PHE A 65 10.39 -12.02 -5.33
N ASN A 66 9.89 -12.27 -4.13
CA ASN A 66 10.43 -13.30 -3.23
C ASN A 66 9.31 -13.99 -2.46
N ASP A 67 9.67 -14.92 -1.58
CA ASP A 67 8.70 -15.74 -0.85
C ASP A 67 7.76 -14.93 0.04
N ASN A 68 8.15 -13.73 0.43
CA ASN A 68 7.33 -12.87 1.30
C ASN A 68 6.43 -11.92 0.51
N SER A 69 6.65 -11.78 -0.79
CA SER A 69 5.96 -10.76 -1.60
C SER A 69 4.44 -10.89 -1.56
N ASP A 70 3.92 -12.09 -1.78
CA ASP A 70 2.47 -12.30 -1.80
C ASP A 70 1.85 -12.05 -0.44
N GLU A 71 2.54 -12.42 0.64
CA GLU A 71 2.05 -12.19 1.99
C GLU A 71 2.02 -10.70 2.33
N LEU A 72 3.06 -9.97 1.95
CA LEU A 72 3.10 -8.52 2.17
C LEU A 72 1.96 -7.82 1.41
N LEU A 73 1.72 -8.24 0.18
CA LEU A 73 0.60 -7.71 -0.59
C LEU A 73 -0.74 -8.03 0.06
N LYS A 74 -0.91 -9.25 0.55
CA LYS A 74 -2.12 -9.69 1.23
C LYS A 74 -2.37 -8.87 2.49
N ASN A 75 -1.33 -8.66 3.29
CA ASN A 75 -1.42 -7.87 4.52
C ASN A 75 -1.87 -6.44 4.21
N TYR A 76 -1.28 -5.83 3.19
CA TYR A 76 -1.68 -4.51 2.75
C TYR A 76 -3.15 -4.50 2.30
N LYS A 77 -3.56 -5.43 1.46
CA LYS A 77 -4.92 -5.49 0.94
C LYS A 77 -5.96 -5.69 2.04
N ASN A 78 -5.65 -6.53 3.02
CA ASN A 78 -6.55 -6.76 4.15
C ASN A 78 -6.76 -5.48 4.96
N ALA A 79 -5.69 -4.74 5.21
CA ALA A 79 -5.78 -3.47 5.93
C ALA A 79 -6.50 -2.41 5.10
N PHE A 80 -6.26 -2.38 3.79
CA PHE A 80 -6.88 -1.40 2.90
C PHE A 80 -8.37 -1.65 2.70
N ASN A 81 -8.81 -2.88 2.80
CA ASN A 81 -10.19 -3.28 2.52
C ASN A 81 -11.24 -2.45 3.28
N ILE A 82 -10.96 -2.09 4.51
CA ILE A 82 -11.86 -1.26 5.33
C ILE A 82 -12.07 0.10 4.65
N PHE A 83 -10.98 0.70 4.19
CA PHE A 83 -11.02 2.02 3.54
C PHE A 83 -11.64 1.95 2.16
N GLU A 84 -11.45 0.84 1.47
CA GLU A 84 -12.09 0.59 0.18
C GLU A 84 -13.61 0.65 0.32
N SER A 85 -14.16 0.01 1.34
CA SER A 85 -15.59 0.05 1.64
C SER A 85 -16.05 1.43 2.08
N GLU A 86 -15.30 2.06 3.01
CA GLU A 86 -15.66 3.37 3.58
C GLU A 86 -15.72 4.46 2.51
N PHE A 87 -14.79 4.45 1.58
CA PHE A 87 -14.68 5.49 0.55
C PHE A 87 -15.21 5.06 -0.82
N GLU A 88 -15.81 3.89 -0.88
CA GLU A 88 -16.43 3.36 -2.11
C GLU A 88 -15.48 3.35 -3.32
N ILE A 89 -14.31 2.81 -3.09
CA ILE A 89 -13.30 2.70 -4.14
C ILE A 89 -13.45 1.40 -4.91
#